data_193be700e78695408d9bc36e7646ea72
#
_entry.id   193be700e78695408d9bc36e7646ea72
#
_cell.length_a   1.000
_cell.length_b   1.000
_cell.length_c   1.000
_cell.angle_alpha   90.00
_cell.angle_beta   90.00
_cell.angle_gamma   90.00
#
_symmetry.space_group_name_H-M   'P 1'
#
loop_
_entity.id
_entity.type
_entity.pdbx_description
1 polymer ?
#
loop_
_entity_poly.entity_id
_entity_poly.type
_entity_poly.pdbx_seq_one_letter_code
_entity_poly.pdbx_strand_id
1 'polypeptide(L)'
;MDTATKPSVVPPATAPGDGDGAQQAGKATPPVAQQKPLSERKPKLARQDDKWKIFSGTANDALAKDICEFLGLPLGQACISKFSDGETYVQIEENVRGADVFMVQPTCDPVDVHLMQLLLLIDALKRASARRITVVIPYFGYARQDRKDKPRVPISSKLVADLLTTAGADRALVVDLHAPQIQGFFNIPVDHLFASPVLVDYFRKKQFPDLTVVSPDAGGVERARFFAKKMDSALAIVDKRRVEMDVTEVMHVIGDVKGRTCLILDDIIDTAGTLVKTCQALLEAGARQVYACATHPVLSGPAIERISQSGLAEVVVTNTIPLTEAGRNEPKIKVQSVHGLIGRAIQSIHEETSVSRLFL
;
A
#
# COMPACT_ATOMS: atom_id res chain seq x y z
N MET A 1 7.21 59.65 23.59
CA MET A 1 8.51 59.41 24.25
C MET A 1 9.01 58.05 23.80
N ASP A 2 9.98 58.16 22.90
CA ASP A 2 10.73 57.06 22.30
C ASP A 2 11.48 56.20 23.29
N THR A 3 11.64 54.93 23.02
CA THR A 3 12.97 54.30 23.00
C THR A 3 12.91 52.97 22.22
N ALA A 4 13.40 53.03 20.99
CA ALA A 4 13.75 51.87 20.19
C ALA A 4 15.07 51.28 20.67
N THR A 5 15.15 49.95 20.86
CA THR A 5 16.42 49.23 21.08
C THR A 5 16.77 48.44 19.82
N LYS A 6 17.91 48.79 19.21
CA LYS A 6 18.51 48.13 18.04
C LYS A 6 19.16 46.80 18.45
N PRO A 7 19.21 45.78 17.56
CA PRO A 7 20.02 44.58 17.77
C PRO A 7 21.50 44.85 17.42
N SER A 8 22.40 44.30 18.23
CA SER A 8 23.86 44.35 18.10
C SER A 8 24.35 43.41 16.98
N VAL A 9 25.24 43.97 16.13
CA VAL A 9 26.00 43.27 15.07
C VAL A 9 27.26 42.69 15.69
N VAL A 10 27.53 41.40 15.47
CA VAL A 10 28.80 40.71 15.78
C VAL A 10 29.67 40.73 14.54
N PRO A 11 30.97 41.11 14.61
CA PRO A 11 31.86 41.13 13.46
C PRO A 11 32.44 39.73 13.12
N PRO A 12 32.94 39.52 11.90
CA PRO A 12 33.48 38.23 11.45
C PRO A 12 34.89 37.97 11.95
N ALA A 13 35.16 36.72 12.34
CA ALA A 13 36.49 36.23 12.70
C ALA A 13 37.35 35.97 11.48
N THR A 14 38.58 36.41 11.54
CA THR A 14 39.67 36.25 10.56
C THR A 14 40.20 34.81 10.49
N ALA A 15 40.53 34.36 9.26
CA ALA A 15 41.22 33.11 9.00
C ALA A 15 42.73 33.21 9.34
N PRO A 16 43.39 32.11 9.69
CA PRO A 16 44.82 31.90 9.43
C PRO A 16 45.06 30.80 8.39
N GLY A 17 46.15 31.02 7.67
CA GLY A 17 46.55 30.38 6.44
C GLY A 17 47.21 28.99 6.54
N ASP A 18 47.47 28.54 5.39
CA ASP A 18 48.36 27.51 4.79
C ASP A 18 49.16 26.56 5.69
N GLY A 19 49.05 25.27 5.37
CA GLY A 19 50.01 24.27 5.78
C GLY A 19 49.60 22.82 5.44
N ASP A 20 50.28 22.28 4.43
CA ASP A 20 50.62 20.89 4.19
C ASP A 20 49.58 19.89 3.66
N GLY A 21 49.94 19.47 2.45
CA GLY A 21 49.33 18.33 1.75
C GLY A 21 49.62 17.00 2.42
N ALA A 22 48.52 16.29 2.66
CA ALA A 22 48.54 14.85 2.86
C ALA A 22 47.51 14.21 1.93
N GLN A 23 48.00 13.47 0.96
CA GLN A 23 47.21 12.60 0.08
C GLN A 23 46.42 11.58 0.94
N GLN A 24 45.12 11.77 1.09
CA GLN A 24 44.23 10.73 1.63
C GLN A 24 43.87 9.76 0.51
N ALA A 25 44.47 8.57 0.61
CA ALA A 25 44.12 7.40 -0.18
C ALA A 25 42.59 7.13 -0.04
N GLY A 26 41.93 7.05 -1.21
CA GLY A 26 40.54 6.74 -1.30
C GLY A 26 40.21 5.41 -0.62
N LYS A 27 39.44 5.44 0.46
CA LYS A 27 38.82 4.25 1.03
C LYS A 27 37.72 3.78 0.05
N ALA A 28 37.99 2.69 -0.66
CA ALA A 28 37.01 1.98 -1.46
C ALA A 28 35.81 1.62 -0.56
N THR A 29 34.65 2.10 -0.96
CA THR A 29 33.37 1.70 -0.34
C THR A 29 33.21 0.19 -0.51
N PRO A 30 32.95 -0.59 0.56
CA PRO A 30 32.75 -2.02 0.42
C PRO A 30 31.54 -2.29 -0.49
N PRO A 31 31.58 -3.35 -1.32
CA PRO A 31 30.47 -3.68 -2.22
C PRO A 31 29.19 -3.86 -1.41
N VAL A 32 28.13 -3.18 -1.82
CA VAL A 32 26.79 -3.36 -1.27
C VAL A 32 26.42 -4.82 -1.49
N ALA A 33 26.38 -5.60 -0.41
CA ALA A 33 25.98 -6.98 -0.45
C ALA A 33 24.59 -7.04 -1.09
N GLN A 34 24.45 -7.79 -2.18
CA GLN A 34 23.19 -8.03 -2.85
C GLN A 34 22.23 -8.67 -1.84
N GLN A 35 21.33 -7.87 -1.31
CA GLN A 35 20.29 -8.37 -0.39
C GLN A 35 19.29 -9.18 -1.21
N LYS A 36 19.02 -10.43 -0.78
CA LYS A 36 17.98 -11.25 -1.39
C LYS A 36 16.65 -10.49 -1.47
N PRO A 37 15.85 -10.68 -2.55
CA PRO A 37 14.51 -10.10 -2.68
C PRO A 37 13.68 -10.32 -1.42
N LEU A 38 12.85 -9.35 -1.09
CA LEU A 38 12.00 -9.39 0.11
C LEU A 38 11.13 -10.66 0.18
N SER A 39 10.69 -11.20 -0.96
CA SER A 39 9.92 -12.45 -1.08
C SER A 39 10.70 -13.72 -0.71
N GLU A 40 12.04 -13.70 -0.75
CA GLU A 40 12.88 -14.89 -0.53
C GLU A 40 13.54 -14.96 0.85
N ARG A 41 13.39 -13.92 1.66
CA ARG A 41 13.97 -13.91 3.02
C ARG A 41 13.05 -14.68 3.96
N LYS A 42 13.45 -15.88 4.37
CA LYS A 42 12.72 -16.66 5.39
C LYS A 42 12.75 -15.92 6.73
N PRO A 43 11.62 -15.86 7.46
CA PRO A 43 11.58 -15.32 8.82
C PRO A 43 12.43 -16.18 9.76
N LYS A 44 12.91 -15.60 10.84
CA LYS A 44 13.41 -16.39 11.97
C LYS A 44 12.21 -17.13 12.56
N LEU A 45 12.33 -18.45 12.76
CA LEU A 45 11.31 -19.24 13.42
C LEU A 45 10.91 -18.58 14.75
N ALA A 46 9.61 -18.39 14.95
CA ALA A 46 9.05 -17.85 16.19
C ALA A 46 9.47 -18.73 17.38
N ARG A 47 9.79 -18.10 18.51
CA ARG A 47 10.04 -18.83 19.75
C ARG A 47 8.74 -19.47 20.22
N GLN A 48 8.75 -20.72 20.59
CA GLN A 48 7.57 -21.50 20.99
C GLN A 48 6.78 -20.94 22.19
N ASP A 49 7.34 -19.99 22.93
CA ASP A 49 6.75 -19.40 24.14
C ASP A 49 6.00 -18.08 23.92
N ASP A 50 6.04 -17.53 22.69
CA ASP A 50 5.41 -16.25 22.40
C ASP A 50 3.92 -16.43 22.10
N LYS A 51 3.07 -15.89 22.97
CA LYS A 51 1.60 -15.91 22.81
C LYS A 51 1.16 -14.87 21.76
N TRP A 52 1.44 -15.11 20.49
CA TRP A 52 0.87 -14.33 19.40
C TRP A 52 -0.01 -15.20 18.52
N LYS A 53 -1.04 -14.60 17.97
CA LYS A 53 -2.07 -15.29 17.20
C LYS A 53 -2.52 -14.44 16.02
N ILE A 54 -2.77 -15.11 14.90
CA ILE A 54 -3.26 -14.47 13.68
C ILE A 54 -4.64 -15.03 13.39
N PHE A 55 -5.62 -14.15 13.24
CA PHE A 55 -6.97 -14.49 12.85
C PHE A 55 -7.30 -13.87 11.48
N SER A 56 -8.24 -14.45 10.78
CA SER A 56 -8.79 -13.93 9.54
C SER A 56 -10.28 -13.64 9.68
N GLY A 57 -10.72 -12.53 9.07
CA GLY A 57 -12.11 -12.41 8.68
C GLY A 57 -12.36 -13.14 7.35
N THR A 58 -13.56 -12.95 6.76
CA THR A 58 -13.97 -13.68 5.57
C THR A 58 -13.49 -13.08 4.26
N ALA A 59 -12.96 -11.85 4.28
CA ALA A 59 -12.66 -11.11 3.05
C ALA A 59 -11.46 -11.66 2.27
N ASN A 60 -10.43 -12.20 2.95
CA ASN A 60 -9.23 -12.72 2.29
C ASN A 60 -8.50 -13.76 3.15
N ASP A 61 -9.17 -14.87 3.39
CA ASP A 61 -8.64 -16.00 4.17
C ASP A 61 -7.37 -16.60 3.55
N ALA A 62 -7.28 -16.62 2.22
CA ALA A 62 -6.10 -17.09 1.52
C ALA A 62 -4.85 -16.28 1.87
N LEU A 63 -4.91 -14.95 1.88
CA LEU A 63 -3.78 -14.10 2.28
C LEU A 63 -3.40 -14.33 3.74
N ALA A 64 -4.37 -14.50 4.63
CA ALA A 64 -4.09 -14.77 6.04
C ALA A 64 -3.39 -16.13 6.23
N LYS A 65 -3.78 -17.16 5.50
CA LYS A 65 -3.11 -18.46 5.46
C LYS A 65 -1.67 -18.36 4.95
N ASP A 66 -1.46 -17.62 3.84
CA ASP A 66 -0.11 -17.39 3.30
C ASP A 66 0.79 -16.66 4.31
N ILE A 67 0.23 -15.69 5.06
CA ILE A 67 0.95 -14.98 6.13
C ILE A 67 1.32 -15.95 7.26
N CYS A 68 0.37 -16.79 7.68
CA CYS A 68 0.61 -17.78 8.73
C CYS A 68 1.67 -18.81 8.31
N GLU A 69 1.61 -19.30 7.07
CA GLU A 69 2.62 -20.22 6.53
C GLU A 69 4.01 -19.57 6.49
N PHE A 70 4.09 -18.32 6.03
CA PHE A 70 5.32 -17.54 6.01
C PHE A 70 5.95 -17.38 7.41
N LEU A 71 5.13 -17.21 8.44
CA LEU A 71 5.55 -17.04 9.83
C LEU A 71 5.76 -18.37 10.57
N GLY A 72 5.32 -19.50 10.00
CA GLY A 72 5.33 -20.80 10.66
C GLY A 72 4.33 -20.92 11.82
N LEU A 73 3.20 -20.22 11.72
CA LEU A 73 2.13 -20.17 12.73
C LEU A 73 0.84 -20.81 12.20
N PRO A 74 0.03 -21.42 13.05
CA PRO A 74 -1.32 -21.80 12.67
C PRO A 74 -2.23 -20.56 12.56
N LEU A 75 -3.19 -20.59 11.63
CA LEU A 75 -4.28 -19.62 11.61
C LEU A 75 -5.21 -19.87 12.81
N GLY A 76 -5.55 -18.81 13.53
CA GLY A 76 -6.44 -18.85 14.68
C GLY A 76 -7.88 -19.23 14.27
N GLN A 77 -8.56 -19.95 15.15
CA GLN A 77 -9.90 -20.47 14.90
C GLN A 77 -10.96 -19.46 15.35
N ALA A 78 -11.79 -19.02 14.40
CA ALA A 78 -12.93 -18.17 14.63
C ALA A 78 -14.10 -18.62 13.75
N CYS A 79 -15.30 -18.70 14.33
CA CYS A 79 -16.52 -18.92 13.60
C CYS A 79 -17.11 -17.56 13.19
N ILE A 80 -17.37 -17.38 11.90
CA ILE A 80 -18.05 -16.20 11.35
C ILE A 80 -19.21 -16.69 10.50
N SER A 81 -20.43 -16.33 10.90
CA SER A 81 -21.65 -16.75 10.21
C SER A 81 -22.68 -15.60 10.19
N LYS A 82 -23.84 -15.86 9.65
CA LYS A 82 -24.98 -14.93 9.67
C LYS A 82 -26.16 -15.56 10.32
N PHE A 83 -26.90 -14.78 11.11
CA PHE A 83 -28.24 -15.12 11.52
C PHE A 83 -29.22 -15.05 10.33
N SER A 84 -30.40 -15.60 10.49
CA SER A 84 -31.42 -15.63 9.42
C SER A 84 -31.96 -14.25 9.00
N ASP A 85 -31.83 -13.26 9.87
CA ASP A 85 -32.12 -11.84 9.61
C ASP A 85 -31.00 -11.08 8.95
N GLY A 86 -29.82 -11.73 8.75
CA GLY A 86 -28.64 -11.17 8.08
C GLY A 86 -27.60 -10.56 9.02
N GLU A 87 -27.84 -10.48 10.33
CA GLU A 87 -26.82 -10.03 11.29
C GLU A 87 -25.61 -10.96 11.31
N THR A 88 -24.44 -10.38 11.48
CA THR A 88 -23.20 -11.16 11.54
C THR A 88 -22.99 -11.71 12.95
N TYR A 89 -22.77 -13.01 13.05
CA TYR A 89 -22.32 -13.70 14.25
C TYR A 89 -20.83 -13.98 14.18
N VAL A 90 -20.11 -13.72 15.28
CA VAL A 90 -18.68 -14.07 15.42
C VAL A 90 -18.42 -14.77 16.76
N GLN A 91 -17.53 -15.76 16.75
CA GLN A 91 -17.05 -16.45 17.94
C GLN A 91 -15.57 -16.77 17.79
N ILE A 92 -14.76 -16.40 18.78
CA ILE A 92 -13.35 -16.82 18.86
C ILE A 92 -13.33 -18.20 19.54
N GLU A 93 -12.82 -19.20 18.81
CA GLU A 93 -12.92 -20.61 19.25
C GLU A 93 -11.69 -21.11 20.01
N GLU A 94 -10.77 -20.19 20.35
CA GLU A 94 -9.58 -20.54 21.12
C GLU A 94 -9.24 -19.48 22.19
N ASN A 95 -8.38 -19.88 23.12
CA ASN A 95 -7.96 -18.98 24.20
C ASN A 95 -6.98 -17.92 23.68
N VAL A 96 -7.38 -16.64 23.78
CA VAL A 96 -6.59 -15.48 23.38
C VAL A 96 -6.14 -14.62 24.58
N ARG A 97 -6.43 -15.05 25.81
CA ARG A 97 -6.12 -14.27 27.02
C ARG A 97 -4.61 -13.98 27.12
N GLY A 98 -4.28 -12.68 27.15
CA GLY A 98 -2.90 -12.21 27.23
C GLY A 98 -2.09 -12.39 25.95
N ALA A 99 -2.70 -12.81 24.84
CA ALA A 99 -2.04 -12.94 23.55
C ALA A 99 -1.92 -11.59 22.83
N ASP A 100 -0.89 -11.47 22.01
CA ASP A 100 -0.75 -10.43 20.99
C ASP A 100 -1.48 -10.91 19.72
N VAL A 101 -2.54 -10.26 19.34
CA VAL A 101 -3.46 -10.72 18.29
C VAL A 101 -3.37 -9.84 17.07
N PHE A 102 -3.21 -10.46 15.90
CA PHE A 102 -3.24 -9.82 14.60
C PHE A 102 -4.50 -10.27 13.84
N MET A 103 -5.41 -9.33 13.61
CA MET A 103 -6.68 -9.59 12.93
C MET A 103 -6.60 -9.16 11.48
N VAL A 104 -6.50 -10.10 10.54
CA VAL A 104 -6.34 -9.83 9.10
C VAL A 104 -7.72 -9.73 8.44
N GLN A 105 -8.07 -8.54 7.96
CA GLN A 105 -9.32 -8.30 7.25
C GLN A 105 -9.22 -7.08 6.34
N PRO A 106 -9.07 -7.23 5.02
CA PRO A 106 -9.30 -6.12 4.10
C PRO A 106 -10.78 -5.74 4.13
N THR A 107 -11.06 -4.43 4.09
CA THR A 107 -12.43 -3.92 4.03
C THR A 107 -12.83 -3.64 2.58
N CYS A 108 -12.72 -4.66 1.72
CA CYS A 108 -13.13 -4.66 0.32
C CYS A 108 -14.60 -5.08 0.17
N ASP A 109 -15.09 -5.17 -1.07
CA ASP A 109 -16.46 -5.57 -1.38
C ASP A 109 -16.80 -6.97 -0.83
N PRO A 110 -17.97 -7.11 -0.16
CA PRO A 110 -18.94 -6.10 0.27
C PRO A 110 -18.44 -5.32 1.50
N VAL A 111 -18.09 -4.03 1.27
CA VAL A 111 -17.29 -3.19 2.19
C VAL A 111 -17.92 -3.09 3.58
N ASP A 112 -19.23 -2.84 3.66
CA ASP A 112 -19.93 -2.65 4.93
C ASP A 112 -20.00 -3.94 5.75
N VAL A 113 -20.13 -5.08 5.06
CA VAL A 113 -20.14 -6.41 5.72
C VAL A 113 -18.76 -6.69 6.31
N HIS A 114 -17.70 -6.52 5.54
CA HIS A 114 -16.33 -6.80 6.01
C HIS A 114 -15.88 -5.83 7.10
N LEU A 115 -16.30 -4.56 7.02
CA LEU A 115 -16.07 -3.59 8.09
C LEU A 115 -16.79 -4.00 9.38
N MET A 116 -18.08 -4.35 9.30
CA MET A 116 -18.85 -4.77 10.48
C MET A 116 -18.27 -6.06 11.09
N GLN A 117 -17.90 -7.05 10.26
CA GLN A 117 -17.19 -8.25 10.74
C GLN A 117 -15.92 -7.90 11.51
N LEU A 118 -15.11 -6.99 10.97
CA LEU A 118 -13.87 -6.57 11.62
C LEU A 118 -14.16 -5.94 12.99
N LEU A 119 -15.14 -5.05 13.10
CA LEU A 119 -15.52 -4.41 14.36
C LEU A 119 -15.98 -5.44 15.40
N LEU A 120 -16.81 -6.40 15.00
CA LEU A 120 -17.31 -7.45 15.89
C LEU A 120 -16.17 -8.39 16.34
N LEU A 121 -15.25 -8.75 15.45
CA LEU A 121 -14.07 -9.57 15.79
C LEU A 121 -13.15 -8.86 16.78
N ILE A 122 -12.92 -7.54 16.61
CA ILE A 122 -12.15 -6.73 17.57
C ILE A 122 -12.81 -6.75 18.94
N ASP A 123 -14.12 -6.50 19.02
CA ASP A 123 -14.86 -6.50 20.29
C ASP A 123 -14.81 -7.88 20.97
N ALA A 124 -15.00 -8.96 20.20
CA ALA A 124 -14.88 -10.32 20.71
C ALA A 124 -13.49 -10.63 21.30
N LEU A 125 -12.42 -10.25 20.60
CA LEU A 125 -11.03 -10.41 21.05
C LEU A 125 -10.75 -9.60 22.31
N LYS A 126 -11.25 -8.37 22.37
CA LYS A 126 -11.15 -7.48 23.55
C LYS A 126 -11.84 -8.08 24.76
N ARG A 127 -13.08 -8.58 24.59
CA ARG A 127 -13.84 -9.24 25.67
C ARG A 127 -13.22 -10.58 26.09
N ALA A 128 -12.52 -11.26 25.18
CA ALA A 128 -11.74 -12.46 25.48
C ALA A 128 -10.40 -12.16 26.16
N SER A 129 -10.11 -10.89 26.47
CA SER A 129 -8.90 -10.42 27.18
C SER A 129 -7.60 -10.64 26.38
N ALA A 130 -7.61 -10.45 25.06
CA ALA A 130 -6.37 -10.27 24.30
C ALA A 130 -5.55 -9.11 24.92
N ARG A 131 -4.22 -9.25 24.90
CA ARG A 131 -3.31 -8.24 25.46
C ARG A 131 -3.21 -7.01 24.57
N ARG A 132 -3.10 -7.24 23.26
CA ARG A 132 -3.00 -6.23 22.21
C ARG A 132 -3.71 -6.75 20.96
N ILE A 133 -4.45 -5.90 20.31
CA ILE A 133 -5.17 -6.23 19.07
C ILE A 133 -4.65 -5.29 17.97
N THR A 134 -3.86 -5.86 17.06
CA THR A 134 -3.42 -5.17 15.84
C THR A 134 -4.33 -5.55 14.69
N VAL A 135 -5.05 -4.58 14.12
CA VAL A 135 -5.85 -4.80 12.92
C VAL A 135 -4.94 -4.69 11.70
N VAL A 136 -4.88 -5.76 10.92
CA VAL A 136 -4.14 -5.83 9.67
C VAL A 136 -5.12 -5.66 8.52
N ILE A 137 -5.11 -4.51 7.90
CA ILE A 137 -6.07 -4.12 6.86
C ILE A 137 -5.33 -3.93 5.54
N PRO A 138 -5.13 -5.02 4.75
CA PRO A 138 -4.41 -4.94 3.47
C PRO A 138 -5.03 -3.95 2.48
N TYR A 139 -6.36 -3.80 2.50
CA TYR A 139 -7.09 -2.75 1.79
C TYR A 139 -8.02 -2.03 2.75
N PHE A 140 -7.82 -0.72 2.89
CA PHE A 140 -8.65 0.14 3.74
C PHE A 140 -9.77 0.76 2.91
N GLY A 141 -10.96 0.20 3.05
CA GLY A 141 -12.18 0.73 2.43
C GLY A 141 -12.49 2.15 2.90
N TYR A 142 -13.22 2.92 2.10
CA TYR A 142 -13.50 4.33 2.33
C TYR A 142 -12.28 5.28 2.28
N ALA A 143 -11.07 4.80 1.98
CA ALA A 143 -9.86 5.62 1.90
C ALA A 143 -9.97 6.78 0.89
N ARG A 144 -10.80 6.65 -0.16
CA ARG A 144 -11.04 7.70 -1.15
C ARG A 144 -11.93 8.85 -0.65
N GLN A 145 -12.50 8.73 0.56
CA GLN A 145 -13.31 9.75 1.23
C GLN A 145 -12.56 10.33 2.43
N ASP A 146 -11.35 10.85 2.15
CA ASP A 146 -10.42 11.40 3.14
C ASP A 146 -10.62 12.90 3.42
N ARG A 147 -11.43 13.56 2.60
CA ARG A 147 -11.73 15.00 2.67
C ARG A 147 -13.12 15.31 2.15
N LYS A 148 -13.59 16.50 2.44
CA LYS A 148 -14.83 17.02 1.84
C LYS A 148 -14.52 17.60 0.47
N ASP A 149 -14.90 16.90 -0.59
CA ASP A 149 -14.84 17.37 -1.98
C ASP A 149 -16.05 18.21 -2.38
N LYS A 150 -17.14 18.09 -1.60
CA LYS A 150 -18.41 18.80 -1.78
C LYS A 150 -18.99 19.24 -0.43
N PRO A 151 -19.90 20.23 -0.42
CA PRO A 151 -20.66 20.54 0.79
C PRO A 151 -21.50 19.35 1.27
N ARG A 152 -21.58 19.18 2.60
CA ARG A 152 -22.47 18.21 3.27
C ARG A 152 -22.14 16.73 3.01
N VAL A 153 -20.90 16.41 2.63
CA VAL A 153 -20.41 15.03 2.56
C VAL A 153 -19.62 14.67 3.81
N PRO A 154 -19.57 13.38 4.20
CA PRO A 154 -18.77 12.91 5.32
C PRO A 154 -17.27 12.90 4.99
N ILE A 155 -16.45 12.65 6.00
CA ILE A 155 -15.07 12.15 5.87
C ILE A 155 -15.09 10.70 6.36
N SER A 156 -15.49 9.78 5.47
CA SER A 156 -15.80 8.41 5.87
C SER A 156 -14.57 7.64 6.36
N SER A 157 -13.38 7.95 5.83
CA SER A 157 -12.13 7.34 6.31
C SER A 157 -11.82 7.71 7.77
N LYS A 158 -12.18 8.93 8.21
CA LYS A 158 -12.06 9.33 9.62
C LYS A 158 -13.05 8.57 10.50
N LEU A 159 -14.31 8.45 10.04
CA LEU A 159 -15.32 7.68 10.77
C LEU A 159 -14.89 6.22 10.96
N VAL A 160 -14.37 5.58 9.92
CA VAL A 160 -13.89 4.19 10.00
C VAL A 160 -12.73 4.06 10.98
N ALA A 161 -11.76 4.98 10.96
CA ALA A 161 -10.65 4.99 11.91
C ALA A 161 -11.12 5.12 13.38
N ASP A 162 -12.12 5.97 13.64
CA ASP A 162 -12.71 6.12 14.96
C ASP A 162 -13.47 4.86 15.41
N LEU A 163 -14.22 4.22 14.51
CA LEU A 163 -14.94 2.98 14.81
C LEU A 163 -13.98 1.85 15.18
N LEU A 164 -12.88 1.67 14.45
CA LEU A 164 -11.86 0.66 14.75
C LEU A 164 -11.23 0.89 16.13
N THR A 165 -10.89 2.15 16.44
CA THR A 165 -10.35 2.53 17.75
C THR A 165 -11.37 2.28 18.87
N THR A 166 -12.62 2.65 18.66
CA THR A 166 -13.72 2.47 19.64
C THR A 166 -14.00 1.00 19.89
N ALA A 167 -14.00 0.17 18.86
CA ALA A 167 -14.16 -1.28 18.98
C ALA A 167 -13.06 -1.92 19.85
N GLY A 168 -11.87 -1.34 19.88
CA GLY A 168 -10.77 -1.77 20.76
C GLY A 168 -9.50 -2.20 20.04
N ALA A 169 -9.29 -1.74 18.82
CA ALA A 169 -7.99 -1.88 18.17
C ALA A 169 -6.93 -1.04 18.90
N ASP A 170 -5.77 -1.62 19.16
CA ASP A 170 -4.62 -0.96 19.78
C ASP A 170 -3.62 -0.43 18.75
N ARG A 171 -3.65 -0.96 17.52
CA ARG A 171 -2.76 -0.61 16.42
C ARG A 171 -3.40 -0.98 15.09
N ALA A 172 -3.11 -0.22 14.05
CA ALA A 172 -3.46 -0.56 12.68
C ALA A 172 -2.20 -0.80 11.82
N LEU A 173 -2.22 -1.86 11.02
CA LEU A 173 -1.24 -2.17 9.99
C LEU A 173 -1.97 -2.12 8.65
N VAL A 174 -1.59 -1.20 7.79
CA VAL A 174 -2.25 -0.94 6.50
C VAL A 174 -1.26 -0.98 5.35
N VAL A 175 -1.76 -1.23 4.13
CA VAL A 175 -0.94 -1.22 2.92
C VAL A 175 -1.46 -0.13 1.98
N ASP A 176 -0.57 0.71 1.46
CA ASP A 176 -0.81 1.75 0.45
C ASP A 176 -2.14 2.51 0.63
N LEU A 177 -2.27 3.27 1.71
CA LEU A 177 -3.41 4.16 1.88
C LEU A 177 -3.52 5.11 0.68
N HIS A 178 -4.73 5.28 0.15
CA HIS A 178 -5.00 6.18 -0.97
C HIS A 178 -4.45 7.59 -0.72
N ALA A 179 -4.60 8.08 0.50
CA ALA A 179 -4.06 9.34 0.96
C ALA A 179 -3.23 9.09 2.23
N PRO A 180 -1.89 9.30 2.21
CA PRO A 180 -1.02 9.01 3.36
C PRO A 180 -1.42 9.72 4.64
N GLN A 181 -2.04 10.90 4.56
CA GLN A 181 -2.54 11.66 5.71
C GLN A 181 -3.65 10.95 6.50
N ILE A 182 -4.30 9.90 5.97
CA ILE A 182 -5.29 9.09 6.69
C ILE A 182 -4.68 8.48 7.96
N GLN A 183 -3.37 8.26 8.01
CA GLN A 183 -2.66 7.85 9.24
C GLN A 183 -2.97 8.78 10.41
N GLY A 184 -3.11 10.08 10.16
CA GLY A 184 -3.46 11.08 11.18
C GLY A 184 -4.91 11.05 11.64
N PHE A 185 -5.77 10.23 11.03
CA PHE A 185 -7.16 10.07 11.47
C PHE A 185 -7.32 9.06 12.61
N PHE A 186 -6.33 8.22 12.80
CA PHE A 186 -6.29 7.25 13.88
C PHE A 186 -5.76 7.90 15.18
N ASN A 187 -6.36 7.56 16.31
CA ASN A 187 -5.86 7.89 17.64
C ASN A 187 -5.01 6.75 18.24
N ILE A 188 -4.68 5.76 17.43
CA ILE A 188 -3.80 4.63 17.74
C ILE A 188 -2.63 4.60 16.76
N PRO A 189 -1.50 3.95 17.08
CA PRO A 189 -0.39 3.80 16.15
C PRO A 189 -0.80 3.15 14.84
N VAL A 190 -0.26 3.66 13.73
CA VAL A 190 -0.48 3.12 12.37
C VAL A 190 0.87 2.80 11.74
N ASP A 191 1.03 1.55 11.34
CA ASP A 191 2.14 1.12 10.48
C ASP A 191 1.63 1.08 9.03
N HIS A 192 2.10 2.04 8.22
CA HIS A 192 1.71 2.16 6.82
C HIS A 192 2.77 1.51 5.93
N LEU A 193 2.47 0.33 5.38
CA LEU A 193 3.33 -0.39 4.45
C LEU A 193 3.13 0.11 3.02
N PHE A 194 4.16 -0.09 2.19
CA PHE A 194 4.11 0.17 0.75
C PHE A 194 4.38 -1.13 -0.01
N ALA A 195 3.52 -1.49 -0.96
CA ALA A 195 3.69 -2.67 -1.81
C ALA A 195 4.74 -2.46 -2.92
N SER A 196 5.22 -1.22 -3.09
CA SER A 196 6.19 -0.87 -4.11
C SER A 196 7.43 -1.78 -4.16
N PRO A 197 8.03 -2.28 -3.05
CA PRO A 197 9.14 -3.23 -3.14
C PRO A 197 8.76 -4.54 -3.85
N VAL A 198 7.55 -5.04 -3.61
CA VAL A 198 7.05 -6.28 -4.24
C VAL A 198 6.85 -6.08 -5.74
N LEU A 199 6.26 -4.95 -6.14
CA LEU A 199 6.03 -4.61 -7.54
C LEU A 199 7.34 -4.29 -8.28
N VAL A 200 8.27 -3.57 -7.65
CA VAL A 200 9.60 -3.28 -8.20
C VAL A 200 10.36 -4.58 -8.47
N ASP A 201 10.37 -5.53 -7.53
CA ASP A 201 11.04 -6.82 -7.70
C ASP A 201 10.48 -7.62 -8.90
N TYR A 202 9.17 -7.53 -9.12
CA TYR A 202 8.54 -8.13 -10.29
C TYR A 202 9.01 -7.51 -11.61
N PHE A 203 8.94 -6.18 -11.71
CA PHE A 203 9.29 -5.48 -12.96
C PHE A 203 10.78 -5.46 -13.24
N ARG A 204 11.66 -5.50 -12.25
CA ARG A 204 13.10 -5.65 -12.44
C ARG A 204 13.47 -6.95 -13.17
N LYS A 205 12.75 -8.03 -12.91
CA LYS A 205 12.97 -9.32 -13.58
C LYS A 205 12.67 -9.27 -15.08
N LYS A 206 11.84 -8.31 -15.53
CA LYS A 206 11.49 -8.14 -16.95
C LYS A 206 12.57 -7.42 -17.77
N GLN A 207 13.52 -6.73 -17.10
CA GLN A 207 14.68 -6.07 -17.73
C GLN A 207 14.32 -5.19 -18.94
N PHE A 208 13.34 -4.28 -18.78
CA PHE A 208 12.97 -3.35 -19.86
C PHE A 208 14.11 -2.41 -20.20
N PRO A 209 14.56 -2.33 -21.49
CA PRO A 209 15.70 -1.51 -21.87
C PRO A 209 15.43 -0.01 -21.75
N ASP A 210 14.19 0.42 -22.01
CA ASP A 210 13.80 1.84 -22.11
C ASP A 210 12.50 2.05 -21.34
N LEU A 211 12.55 1.92 -20.00
CA LEU A 211 11.35 2.07 -19.17
C LEU A 211 11.06 3.54 -18.89
N THR A 212 9.80 3.93 -18.99
CA THR A 212 9.22 5.16 -18.45
C THR A 212 8.08 4.81 -17.51
N VAL A 213 8.20 5.19 -16.24
CA VAL A 213 7.11 5.07 -15.27
C VAL A 213 6.15 6.23 -15.48
N VAL A 214 4.85 5.96 -15.49
CA VAL A 214 3.82 6.94 -15.81
C VAL A 214 2.85 7.09 -14.65
N SER A 215 2.66 8.33 -14.19
CA SER A 215 1.55 8.67 -13.30
C SER A 215 0.31 8.96 -14.13
N PRO A 216 -0.84 8.31 -13.85
CA PRO A 216 -2.08 8.54 -14.61
C PRO A 216 -2.77 9.86 -14.28
N ASP A 217 -2.31 10.57 -13.25
CA ASP A 217 -2.79 11.87 -12.82
C ASP A 217 -1.75 12.63 -11.98
N ALA A 218 -2.07 13.88 -11.60
CA ALA A 218 -1.20 14.71 -10.78
C ALA A 218 -1.05 14.19 -9.33
N GLY A 219 -2.05 13.48 -8.79
CA GLY A 219 -2.04 12.97 -7.41
C GLY A 219 -1.06 11.83 -7.19
N GLY A 220 -0.83 11.00 -8.22
CA GLY A 220 0.08 9.84 -8.16
C GLY A 220 1.55 10.16 -8.43
N VAL A 221 1.91 11.41 -8.76
CA VAL A 221 3.26 11.77 -9.24
C VAL A 221 4.36 11.44 -8.24
N GLU A 222 4.15 11.66 -6.95
CA GLU A 222 5.15 11.37 -5.92
C GLU A 222 5.44 9.86 -5.85
N ARG A 223 4.40 9.04 -5.86
CA ARG A 223 4.50 7.57 -5.90
C ARG A 223 5.22 7.10 -7.16
N ALA A 224 4.85 7.63 -8.33
CA ALA A 224 5.48 7.28 -9.60
C ALA A 224 6.95 7.69 -9.64
N ARG A 225 7.31 8.85 -9.08
CA ARG A 225 8.70 9.32 -8.97
C ARG A 225 9.55 8.40 -8.09
N PHE A 226 9.00 7.99 -6.94
CA PHE A 226 9.69 7.04 -6.07
C PHE A 226 9.94 5.70 -6.79
N PHE A 227 8.93 5.19 -7.48
CA PHE A 227 9.03 3.94 -8.24
C PHE A 227 10.03 4.07 -9.39
N ALA A 228 9.99 5.16 -10.17
CA ALA A 228 10.92 5.44 -11.25
C ALA A 228 12.38 5.46 -10.75
N LYS A 229 12.62 6.11 -9.61
CA LYS A 229 13.94 6.12 -8.96
C LYS A 229 14.42 4.71 -8.58
N LYS A 230 13.52 3.86 -8.07
CA LYS A 230 13.86 2.46 -7.72
C LYS A 230 14.12 1.60 -8.96
N MET A 231 13.51 1.94 -10.11
CA MET A 231 13.67 1.23 -11.38
C MET A 231 14.78 1.81 -12.26
N ASP A 232 15.45 2.90 -11.85
CA ASP A 232 16.37 3.67 -12.65
C ASP A 232 15.81 4.04 -14.03
N SER A 233 14.61 4.61 -14.02
CA SER A 233 13.82 4.87 -15.22
C SER A 233 13.35 6.32 -15.31
N ALA A 234 12.93 6.73 -16.51
CA ALA A 234 12.31 8.03 -16.73
C ALA A 234 10.90 8.09 -16.07
N LEU A 235 10.40 9.32 -15.89
CA LEU A 235 9.06 9.61 -15.38
C LEU A 235 8.28 10.40 -16.42
N ALA A 236 7.02 10.01 -16.63
CA ALA A 236 6.03 10.80 -17.37
C ALA A 236 4.74 10.95 -16.56
N ILE A 237 3.92 11.90 -16.93
CA ILE A 237 2.65 12.22 -16.26
C ILE A 237 1.59 12.37 -17.34
N VAL A 238 0.39 11.83 -17.10
CA VAL A 238 -0.77 12.08 -17.95
C VAL A 238 -1.66 13.11 -17.24
N ASP A 239 -1.71 14.32 -17.81
CA ASP A 239 -2.54 15.41 -17.30
C ASP A 239 -3.93 15.37 -17.95
N LYS A 240 -4.96 15.31 -17.10
CA LYS A 240 -6.36 15.32 -17.48
C LYS A 240 -6.87 16.76 -17.53
N ARG A 241 -7.12 17.32 -18.71
CA ARG A 241 -7.78 18.62 -18.83
C ARG A 241 -9.21 18.45 -19.34
N ARG A 242 -10.16 18.93 -18.56
CA ARG A 242 -11.53 19.18 -19.06
C ARG A 242 -11.52 20.52 -19.75
N VAL A 243 -11.72 20.54 -21.07
CA VAL A 243 -11.64 21.77 -21.86
C VAL A 243 -12.95 22.60 -21.75
N GLU A 244 -14.12 21.97 -21.54
CA GLU A 244 -15.44 22.61 -21.26
C GLU A 244 -16.45 21.60 -20.75
N MET A 245 -17.66 22.08 -20.28
CA MET A 245 -18.67 21.24 -19.59
C MET A 245 -19.26 20.07 -20.41
N ASP A 246 -19.00 19.96 -21.73
CA ASP A 246 -19.56 18.90 -22.61
C ASP A 246 -18.56 18.36 -23.65
N VAL A 247 -17.25 18.57 -23.49
CA VAL A 247 -16.25 18.17 -24.47
C VAL A 247 -15.37 17.04 -23.95
N THR A 248 -15.02 16.14 -24.84
CA THR A 248 -14.15 14.96 -24.66
C THR A 248 -12.91 15.29 -23.81
N GLU A 249 -12.68 14.51 -22.75
CA GLU A 249 -11.46 14.60 -21.92
C GLU A 249 -10.23 14.45 -22.81
N VAL A 250 -9.39 15.49 -22.88
CA VAL A 250 -8.10 15.44 -23.59
C VAL A 250 -7.03 15.06 -22.60
N MET A 251 -6.29 14.01 -22.93
CA MET A 251 -5.15 13.52 -22.16
C MET A 251 -3.86 14.09 -22.73
N HIS A 252 -3.11 14.86 -21.95
CA HIS A 252 -1.79 15.38 -22.34
C HIS A 252 -0.70 14.54 -21.67
N VAL A 253 0.18 13.96 -22.47
CA VAL A 253 1.34 13.22 -21.97
C VAL A 253 2.50 14.20 -21.81
N ILE A 254 3.00 14.32 -20.59
CA ILE A 254 4.16 15.15 -20.21
C ILE A 254 5.32 14.22 -19.88
N GLY A 255 6.38 14.28 -20.67
CA GLY A 255 7.55 13.42 -20.58
C GLY A 255 7.79 12.61 -21.84
N ASP A 256 8.92 11.91 -21.90
CA ASP A 256 9.33 11.12 -23.07
C ASP A 256 8.77 9.69 -23.01
N VAL A 257 7.91 9.37 -23.96
CA VAL A 257 7.26 8.04 -24.07
C VAL A 257 7.42 7.40 -25.44
N LYS A 258 7.87 8.21 -26.45
CA LYS A 258 7.96 7.73 -27.84
C LYS A 258 8.99 6.62 -27.99
N GLY A 259 8.58 5.48 -28.54
CA GLY A 259 9.42 4.28 -28.71
C GLY A 259 9.79 3.55 -27.42
N ARG A 260 9.31 4.00 -26.26
CA ARG A 260 9.62 3.45 -24.94
C ARG A 260 8.58 2.45 -24.44
N THR A 261 8.98 1.63 -23.48
CA THR A 261 8.05 0.83 -22.70
C THR A 261 7.53 1.69 -21.55
N CYS A 262 6.22 1.85 -21.44
CA CYS A 262 5.56 2.63 -20.39
C CYS A 262 4.96 1.72 -19.31
N LEU A 263 5.13 2.09 -18.04
CA LEU A 263 4.52 1.43 -16.90
C LEU A 263 3.64 2.42 -16.14
N ILE A 264 2.32 2.30 -16.28
CA ILE A 264 1.35 3.08 -15.52
C ILE A 264 1.34 2.57 -14.08
N LEU A 265 1.53 3.47 -13.11
CA LEU A 265 1.51 3.16 -11.68
C LEU A 265 0.37 3.89 -10.99
N ASP A 266 -0.49 3.12 -10.33
CA ASP A 266 -1.57 3.65 -9.49
C ASP A 266 -1.60 2.93 -8.12
N ASP A 267 -2.42 3.40 -7.16
CA ASP A 267 -2.69 2.66 -5.92
C ASP A 267 -3.87 1.70 -6.09
N ILE A 268 -4.90 2.14 -6.80
CA ILE A 268 -6.18 1.42 -6.96
C ILE A 268 -6.55 1.34 -8.44
N ILE A 269 -6.85 0.14 -8.92
CA ILE A 269 -7.60 -0.04 -10.15
C ILE A 269 -9.04 -0.40 -9.77
N ASP A 270 -9.96 0.55 -9.97
CA ASP A 270 -11.39 0.35 -9.70
C ASP A 270 -12.11 -0.08 -10.99
N THR A 271 -12.75 0.82 -11.71
CA THR A 271 -13.47 0.49 -12.96
C THR A 271 -12.56 0.38 -14.19
N ALA A 272 -11.27 0.56 -14.04
CA ALA A 272 -10.25 0.60 -15.10
C ALA A 272 -10.44 1.68 -16.18
N GLY A 273 -11.40 2.60 -16.03
CA GLY A 273 -11.68 3.62 -17.05
C GLY A 273 -10.49 4.57 -17.29
N THR A 274 -9.92 5.13 -16.20
CA THR A 274 -8.73 5.99 -16.28
C THR A 274 -7.53 5.22 -16.83
N LEU A 275 -7.31 3.99 -16.34
CA LEU A 275 -6.21 3.14 -16.77
C LEU A 275 -6.20 2.91 -18.28
N VAL A 276 -7.35 2.53 -18.87
CA VAL A 276 -7.47 2.22 -20.29
C VAL A 276 -7.32 3.49 -21.15
N LYS A 277 -7.90 4.61 -20.73
CA LYS A 277 -7.71 5.90 -21.40
C LYS A 277 -6.25 6.35 -21.37
N THR A 278 -5.58 6.21 -20.23
CA THR A 278 -4.14 6.50 -20.09
C THR A 278 -3.31 5.62 -21.01
N CYS A 279 -3.60 4.32 -21.08
CA CYS A 279 -2.93 3.39 -21.99
C CYS A 279 -3.09 3.83 -23.45
N GLN A 280 -4.29 4.17 -23.87
CA GLN A 280 -4.57 4.64 -25.24
C GLN A 280 -3.78 5.91 -25.56
N ALA A 281 -3.81 6.91 -24.68
CA ALA A 281 -3.08 8.18 -24.87
C ALA A 281 -1.56 7.94 -24.99
N LEU A 282 -0.98 7.00 -24.24
CA LEU A 282 0.42 6.64 -24.34
C LEU A 282 0.76 5.96 -25.66
N LEU A 283 -0.09 5.06 -26.15
CA LEU A 283 0.09 4.40 -27.45
C LEU A 283 -0.03 5.42 -28.61
N GLU A 284 -0.98 6.33 -28.54
CA GLU A 284 -1.15 7.44 -29.50
C GLU A 284 0.06 8.40 -29.48
N ALA A 285 0.67 8.61 -28.31
CA ALA A 285 1.92 9.37 -28.17
C ALA A 285 3.17 8.59 -28.65
N GLY A 286 3.00 7.36 -29.15
CA GLY A 286 4.05 6.53 -29.73
C GLY A 286 4.78 5.63 -28.76
N ALA A 287 4.23 5.33 -27.60
CA ALA A 287 4.78 4.28 -26.71
C ALA A 287 4.82 2.94 -27.43
N ARG A 288 5.91 2.18 -27.24
CA ARG A 288 6.10 0.86 -27.86
C ARG A 288 5.20 -0.20 -27.23
N GLN A 289 5.10 -0.20 -25.92
CA GLN A 289 4.29 -1.10 -25.11
C GLN A 289 3.87 -0.40 -23.83
N VAL A 290 2.68 -0.76 -23.32
CA VAL A 290 2.16 -0.19 -22.09
C VAL A 290 1.82 -1.33 -21.11
N TYR A 291 2.41 -1.25 -19.94
CA TYR A 291 2.14 -2.08 -18.76
C TYR A 291 1.43 -1.24 -17.72
N ALA A 292 0.79 -1.89 -16.76
CA ALA A 292 0.23 -1.21 -15.61
C ALA A 292 0.50 -1.97 -14.33
N CYS A 293 0.57 -1.27 -13.20
CA CYS A 293 0.49 -1.91 -11.90
C CYS A 293 -0.26 -1.06 -10.88
N ALA A 294 -0.88 -1.76 -9.93
CA ALA A 294 -1.51 -1.13 -8.78
C ALA A 294 -1.44 -2.06 -7.57
N THR A 295 -1.48 -1.45 -6.40
CA THR A 295 -1.53 -2.22 -5.15
C THR A 295 -2.89 -2.89 -4.99
N HIS A 296 -4.00 -2.16 -5.19
CA HIS A 296 -5.34 -2.63 -4.86
C HIS A 296 -6.20 -2.92 -6.10
N PRO A 297 -6.45 -4.21 -6.40
CA PRO A 297 -7.33 -4.62 -7.49
C PRO A 297 -8.79 -4.62 -7.06
N VAL A 298 -9.42 -3.44 -6.95
CA VAL A 298 -10.85 -3.35 -6.67
C VAL A 298 -11.65 -3.96 -7.81
N LEU A 299 -11.28 -3.65 -9.06
CA LEU A 299 -11.77 -4.25 -10.30
C LEU A 299 -13.29 -4.36 -10.39
N SER A 300 -13.97 -3.28 -10.01
CA SER A 300 -15.43 -3.22 -9.98
C SER A 300 -16.05 -3.03 -11.37
N GLY A 301 -17.31 -3.43 -11.51
CA GLY A 301 -18.09 -3.23 -12.71
C GLY A 301 -17.41 -3.79 -13.96
N PRO A 302 -17.23 -3.00 -15.04
CA PRO A 302 -16.68 -3.46 -16.32
C PRO A 302 -15.14 -3.51 -16.37
N ALA A 303 -14.44 -3.50 -15.22
CA ALA A 303 -12.98 -3.36 -15.17
C ALA A 303 -12.26 -4.48 -15.95
N ILE A 304 -12.66 -5.73 -15.73
CA ILE A 304 -12.05 -6.90 -16.38
C ILE A 304 -12.22 -6.84 -17.90
N GLU A 305 -13.44 -6.55 -18.38
CA GLU A 305 -13.73 -6.42 -19.81
C GLU A 305 -12.89 -5.29 -20.43
N ARG A 306 -12.81 -4.12 -19.78
CA ARG A 306 -12.01 -3.00 -20.23
C ARG A 306 -10.52 -3.33 -20.33
N ILE A 307 -9.97 -4.03 -19.34
CA ILE A 307 -8.58 -4.49 -19.35
C ILE A 307 -8.36 -5.47 -20.50
N SER A 308 -9.24 -6.45 -20.65
CA SER A 308 -9.16 -7.47 -21.71
C SER A 308 -9.11 -6.84 -23.11
N GLN A 309 -9.99 -5.86 -23.37
CA GLN A 309 -10.11 -5.17 -24.66
C GLN A 309 -9.06 -4.07 -24.89
N SER A 310 -8.28 -3.69 -23.86
CA SER A 310 -7.31 -2.60 -23.93
C SER A 310 -6.03 -2.98 -24.67
N GLY A 311 -5.23 -1.97 -25.04
CA GLY A 311 -3.86 -2.13 -25.53
C GLY A 311 -2.81 -2.45 -24.47
N LEU A 312 -3.21 -2.69 -23.22
CA LEU A 312 -2.29 -3.10 -22.15
C LEU A 312 -1.67 -4.45 -22.43
N ALA A 313 -0.36 -4.54 -22.30
CA ALA A 313 0.37 -5.81 -22.41
C ALA A 313 0.17 -6.68 -21.17
N GLU A 314 0.15 -6.05 -19.98
CA GLU A 314 -0.02 -6.73 -18.69
C GLU A 314 -0.44 -5.73 -17.61
N VAL A 315 -1.24 -6.19 -16.67
CA VAL A 315 -1.66 -5.47 -15.45
C VAL A 315 -1.22 -6.26 -14.24
N VAL A 316 -0.30 -5.72 -13.46
CA VAL A 316 0.22 -6.38 -12.26
C VAL A 316 -0.44 -5.77 -11.03
N VAL A 317 -1.05 -6.62 -10.23
CA VAL A 317 -1.73 -6.21 -9.00
C VAL A 317 -1.24 -7.02 -7.81
N THR A 318 -1.58 -6.62 -6.60
CA THR A 318 -1.29 -7.44 -5.42
C THR A 318 -2.53 -8.23 -4.97
N ASN A 319 -2.33 -9.15 -4.02
CA ASN A 319 -3.43 -9.88 -3.40
C ASN A 319 -3.97 -9.20 -2.12
N THR A 320 -3.86 -7.89 -2.00
CA THR A 320 -4.50 -7.11 -0.92
C THR A 320 -6.02 -7.24 -0.93
N ILE A 321 -6.59 -7.44 -2.12
CA ILE A 321 -7.99 -7.79 -2.38
C ILE A 321 -7.98 -9.09 -3.20
N PRO A 322 -8.78 -10.12 -2.84
CA PRO A 322 -8.87 -11.33 -3.64
C PRO A 322 -9.53 -11.04 -4.99
N LEU A 323 -8.98 -11.59 -6.06
CA LEU A 323 -9.60 -11.48 -7.37
C LEU A 323 -10.87 -12.32 -7.47
N THR A 324 -11.86 -11.80 -8.18
CA THR A 324 -13.01 -12.58 -8.65
C THR A 324 -12.55 -13.70 -9.60
N GLU A 325 -13.42 -14.65 -9.88
CA GLU A 325 -13.13 -15.73 -10.85
C GLU A 325 -12.78 -15.16 -12.23
N ALA A 326 -13.54 -14.17 -12.71
CA ALA A 326 -13.26 -13.47 -13.96
C ALA A 326 -11.88 -12.80 -13.96
N GLY A 327 -11.49 -12.16 -12.85
CA GLY A 327 -10.18 -11.54 -12.71
C GLY A 327 -9.02 -12.54 -12.69
N ARG A 328 -9.23 -13.72 -12.07
CA ARG A 328 -8.23 -14.81 -12.09
C ARG A 328 -8.03 -15.42 -13.47
N ASN A 329 -9.09 -15.46 -14.27
CA ASN A 329 -9.08 -16.05 -15.61
C ASN A 329 -8.61 -15.06 -16.70
N GLU A 330 -8.46 -13.76 -16.40
CA GLU A 330 -7.98 -12.76 -17.35
C GLU A 330 -6.45 -12.89 -17.53
N PRO A 331 -5.95 -13.27 -18.74
CA PRO A 331 -4.53 -13.57 -18.94
C PRO A 331 -3.62 -12.35 -18.78
N LYS A 332 -4.14 -11.13 -18.98
CA LYS A 332 -3.36 -9.89 -18.78
C LYS A 332 -3.13 -9.56 -17.32
N ILE A 333 -3.93 -10.08 -16.39
CA ILE A 333 -3.80 -9.78 -14.96
C ILE A 333 -2.81 -10.74 -14.30
N LYS A 334 -1.82 -10.19 -13.62
CA LYS A 334 -0.81 -10.94 -12.84
C LYS A 334 -0.87 -10.49 -11.39
N VAL A 335 -0.86 -11.45 -10.47
CA VAL A 335 -0.95 -11.17 -9.03
C VAL A 335 0.41 -11.37 -8.37
N GLN A 336 0.82 -10.39 -7.56
CA GLN A 336 1.98 -10.49 -6.67
C GLN A 336 1.52 -10.52 -5.23
N SER A 337 1.96 -11.52 -4.47
CA SER A 337 1.53 -11.66 -3.07
C SER A 337 2.29 -10.72 -2.15
N VAL A 338 1.56 -10.05 -1.25
CA VAL A 338 2.10 -9.20 -0.18
C VAL A 338 2.26 -9.92 1.16
N HIS A 339 2.01 -11.23 1.21
CA HIS A 339 2.09 -12.01 2.46
C HIS A 339 3.44 -11.86 3.16
N GLY A 340 4.54 -11.92 2.42
CA GLY A 340 5.89 -11.79 2.98
C GLY A 340 6.19 -10.37 3.50
N LEU A 341 5.62 -9.32 2.91
CA LEU A 341 5.72 -7.96 3.40
C LEU A 341 4.94 -7.79 4.71
N ILE A 342 3.67 -8.22 4.71
CA ILE A 342 2.79 -8.14 5.89
C ILE A 342 3.33 -9.04 7.01
N GLY A 343 3.73 -10.27 6.71
CA GLY A 343 4.28 -11.20 7.70
C GLY A 343 5.50 -10.64 8.43
N ARG A 344 6.44 -10.02 7.72
CA ARG A 344 7.59 -9.34 8.35
C ARG A 344 7.18 -8.16 9.21
N ALA A 345 6.18 -7.39 8.79
CA ALA A 345 5.68 -6.28 9.60
C ALA A 345 5.02 -6.79 10.89
N ILE A 346 4.19 -7.84 10.80
CA ILE A 346 3.60 -8.53 11.96
C ILE A 346 4.70 -9.01 12.91
N GLN A 347 5.71 -9.68 12.39
CA GLN A 347 6.85 -10.15 13.21
C GLN A 347 7.57 -8.99 13.88
N SER A 348 7.85 -7.89 13.15
CA SER A 348 8.52 -6.71 13.71
C SER A 348 7.69 -6.04 14.80
N ILE A 349 6.37 -5.94 14.64
CA ILE A 349 5.45 -5.38 15.63
C ILE A 349 5.43 -6.27 16.89
N HIS A 350 5.37 -7.58 16.71
CA HIS A 350 5.38 -8.54 17.83
C HIS A 350 6.70 -8.52 18.60
N GLU A 351 7.83 -8.51 17.89
CA GLU A 351 9.18 -8.45 18.44
C GLU A 351 9.60 -7.04 18.93
N GLU A 352 8.70 -6.05 18.82
CA GLU A 352 8.95 -4.62 19.17
C GLU A 352 10.18 -4.04 18.45
N THR A 353 10.40 -4.49 17.20
CA THR A 353 11.47 -4.02 16.33
C THR A 353 10.94 -3.05 15.27
N SER A 354 11.86 -2.32 14.60
CA SER A 354 11.47 -1.28 13.64
C SER A 354 10.89 -1.85 12.35
N VAL A 355 9.65 -1.49 12.03
CA VAL A 355 8.97 -1.76 10.76
C VAL A 355 9.59 -0.96 9.60
N SER A 356 10.20 0.21 9.88
CA SER A 356 10.81 1.08 8.85
C SER A 356 11.92 0.41 8.02
N ARG A 357 12.54 -0.65 8.55
CA ARG A 357 13.55 -1.45 7.81
C ARG A 357 12.97 -2.18 6.59
N LEU A 358 11.65 -2.28 6.49
CA LEU A 358 10.98 -2.96 5.36
C LEU A 358 10.88 -2.05 4.12
N PHE A 359 11.17 -0.76 4.25
CA PHE A 359 11.06 0.25 3.17
C PHE A 359 12.40 0.66 2.58
N LEU A 360 13.49 0.27 3.21
CA LEU A 360 14.86 0.53 2.75
C LEU A 360 15.30 -0.57 1.78
#